data_82eef39722cd4562e6d71de26d76c204
#
_entry.id   82eef39722cd4562e6d71de26d76c204
#
_cell.length_a   1.000
_cell.length_b   1.000
_cell.length_c   1.000
_cell.angle_alpha   90.00
_cell.angle_beta   90.00
_cell.angle_gamma   90.00
#
_symmetry.space_group_name_H-M   'P 1'
#
loop_
_entity.id
_entity.type
_entity.pdbx_description
1 polymer ?
#
loop_
_entity_poly.entity_id
_entity_poly.type
_entity_poly.pdbx_seq_one_letter_code
_entity_poly.pdbx_strand_id
1 'polypeptide(L)'
;MALPIDKGLLGLEYGDIADPYFCYPVNAKPIGFEGCILYCFLPEYGEMVFACNPESCVDQNVYPLAANFEDFIRLILACGTANPLEQIVWMDKNKFEEHMANEEKILTDEQRTAVQQLQRALSLLPIENPFEYVKSIQKDFDGSKIQYSDEYYEVTGIENPKGTNTQDKHLVEFEPVVFEFNRKQDSD
;
A
#
# COMPACT_ATOMS: atom_id res chain seq x y z
N MET A 1 3.17 -21.70 5.53
CA MET A 1 2.93 -21.58 7.00
C MET A 1 2.59 -20.13 7.25
N ALA A 2 1.39 -19.82 7.72
CA ALA A 2 1.01 -18.45 8.07
C ALA A 2 1.85 -17.99 9.27
N LEU A 3 2.39 -16.77 9.21
CA LEU A 3 3.06 -16.16 10.35
C LEU A 3 1.99 -15.71 11.36
N PRO A 4 2.10 -16.05 12.65
CA PRO A 4 1.13 -15.65 13.66
C PRO A 4 1.39 -14.20 14.10
N ILE A 5 1.44 -13.28 13.14
CA ILE A 5 1.63 -11.84 13.39
C ILE A 5 0.31 -11.15 13.06
N ASP A 6 -0.20 -10.39 14.01
CA ASP A 6 -1.32 -9.51 13.76
C ASP A 6 -0.87 -8.38 12.82
N LYS A 7 -1.40 -8.36 11.61
CA LYS A 7 -1.04 -7.38 10.61
C LYS A 7 -1.48 -5.95 10.97
N GLY A 8 -2.48 -5.79 11.84
CA GLY A 8 -2.85 -4.49 12.39
C GLY A 8 -1.72 -3.82 13.15
N LEU A 9 -0.85 -4.59 13.83
CA LEU A 9 0.36 -4.07 14.49
C LEU A 9 1.38 -3.50 13.49
N LEU A 10 1.27 -3.86 12.22
CA LEU A 10 2.12 -3.36 11.13
C LEU A 10 1.47 -2.19 10.37
N GLY A 11 0.33 -1.67 10.84
CA GLY A 11 -0.45 -0.65 10.12
C GLY A 11 -1.18 -1.20 8.89
N LEU A 12 -1.56 -2.48 8.91
CA LEU A 12 -2.27 -3.16 7.82
C LEU A 12 -3.56 -3.79 8.35
N GLU A 13 -4.46 -2.97 8.85
CA GLU A 13 -5.72 -3.41 9.42
C GLU A 13 -6.64 -4.06 8.38
N TYR A 14 -7.65 -4.77 8.87
CA TYR A 14 -8.77 -5.19 8.02
C TYR A 14 -9.71 -4.01 7.87
N GLY A 15 -9.87 -3.51 6.63
CA GLY A 15 -10.87 -2.49 6.33
C GLY A 15 -12.24 -3.10 6.05
N ASP A 16 -13.26 -2.27 6.11
CA ASP A 16 -14.57 -2.61 5.57
C ASP A 16 -14.55 -2.43 4.05
N ILE A 17 -14.49 -3.56 3.35
CA ILE A 17 -14.52 -3.60 1.88
C ILE A 17 -15.93 -3.72 1.31
N ALA A 18 -16.94 -3.79 2.16
CA ALA A 18 -18.34 -3.85 1.73
C ALA A 18 -18.83 -2.51 1.15
N ASP A 19 -18.18 -1.40 1.54
CA ASP A 19 -18.50 -0.06 1.04
C ASP A 19 -17.21 0.70 0.67
N PRO A 20 -16.56 0.35 -0.46
CA PRO A 20 -15.30 0.95 -0.87
C PRO A 20 -15.50 2.41 -1.28
N TYR A 21 -14.51 3.26 -0.98
CA TYR A 21 -14.53 4.63 -1.48
C TYR A 21 -14.57 4.67 -3.02
N PHE A 22 -15.40 5.53 -3.57
CA PHE A 22 -15.60 5.66 -5.03
C PHE A 22 -14.30 5.92 -5.81
N CYS A 23 -13.28 6.47 -5.16
CA CYS A 23 -11.98 6.78 -5.74
C CYS A 23 -10.93 5.67 -5.60
N TYR A 24 -11.29 4.49 -5.06
CA TYR A 24 -10.41 3.34 -5.15
C TYR A 24 -10.42 2.77 -6.57
N PRO A 25 -9.26 2.28 -7.07
CA PRO A 25 -9.22 1.59 -8.35
C PRO A 25 -10.10 0.33 -8.35
N VAL A 26 -10.85 0.10 -9.45
CA VAL A 26 -11.82 -1.01 -9.53
C VAL A 26 -11.20 -2.40 -9.47
N ASN A 27 -9.91 -2.53 -9.83
CA ASN A 27 -9.19 -3.82 -9.85
C ASN A 27 -8.22 -3.98 -8.66
N ALA A 28 -8.32 -3.10 -7.65
CA ALA A 28 -7.42 -3.14 -6.50
C ALA A 28 -7.58 -4.46 -5.74
N LYS A 29 -6.43 -5.12 -5.44
CA LYS A 29 -6.38 -6.31 -4.57
C LYS A 29 -5.81 -5.89 -3.22
N PRO A 30 -6.62 -5.81 -2.16
CA PRO A 30 -6.21 -5.30 -0.88
C PRO A 30 -5.12 -6.14 -0.21
N ILE A 31 -4.10 -5.46 0.34
CA ILE A 31 -3.13 -5.99 1.28
C ILE A 31 -3.59 -5.70 2.71
N GLY A 32 -4.03 -4.47 2.94
CA GLY A 32 -4.52 -3.99 4.22
C GLY A 32 -4.93 -2.52 4.15
N PHE A 33 -5.41 -2.00 5.28
CA PHE A 33 -5.86 -0.62 5.41
C PHE A 33 -5.18 0.05 6.59
N GLU A 34 -5.02 1.34 6.47
CA GLU A 34 -4.74 2.22 7.59
C GLU A 34 -5.75 3.36 7.56
N GLY A 35 -6.73 3.30 8.47
CA GLY A 35 -7.90 4.16 8.37
C GLY A 35 -8.57 4.01 7.01
N CYS A 36 -8.62 5.10 6.23
CA CYS A 36 -9.16 5.11 4.87
C CYS A 36 -8.11 4.81 3.77
N ILE A 37 -6.83 4.70 4.12
CA ILE A 37 -5.79 4.43 3.13
C ILE A 37 -5.78 2.94 2.81
N LEU A 38 -5.94 2.60 1.54
CA LEU A 38 -5.86 1.24 1.04
C LEU A 38 -4.44 0.96 0.52
N TYR A 39 -3.77 -0.05 1.08
CA TYR A 39 -2.58 -0.66 0.50
C TYR A 39 -2.99 -1.84 -0.37
N CYS A 40 -2.58 -1.85 -1.63
CA CYS A 40 -3.08 -2.84 -2.60
C CYS A 40 -2.08 -3.16 -3.71
N PHE A 41 -2.40 -4.24 -4.45
CA PHE A 41 -1.86 -4.46 -5.79
C PHE A 41 -2.86 -3.97 -6.83
N LEU A 42 -2.34 -3.52 -7.96
CA LEU A 42 -3.09 -3.25 -9.19
C LEU A 42 -2.59 -4.21 -10.25
N PRO A 43 -3.42 -5.15 -10.75
CA PRO A 43 -2.98 -6.21 -11.68
C PRO A 43 -2.27 -5.71 -12.93
N GLU A 44 -2.63 -4.52 -13.40
CA GLU A 44 -2.05 -3.88 -14.58
C GLU A 44 -0.58 -3.47 -14.38
N TYR A 45 -0.11 -3.43 -13.12
CA TYR A 45 1.25 -3.06 -12.73
C TYR A 45 2.03 -4.22 -12.10
N GLY A 46 1.52 -5.45 -12.23
CA GLY A 46 2.21 -6.66 -11.75
C GLY A 46 2.30 -6.74 -10.23
N GLU A 47 3.52 -6.86 -9.70
CA GLU A 47 3.77 -7.03 -8.26
C GLU A 47 3.93 -5.72 -7.49
N MET A 48 3.81 -4.58 -8.16
CA MET A 48 3.98 -3.27 -7.54
C MET A 48 2.90 -3.02 -6.48
N VAL A 49 3.31 -2.48 -5.34
CA VAL A 49 2.42 -2.13 -4.22
C VAL A 49 2.11 -0.65 -4.25
N PHE A 50 0.85 -0.33 -4.03
CA PHE A 50 0.31 1.03 -4.06
C PHE A 50 -0.33 1.41 -2.72
N ALA A 51 -0.33 2.72 -2.43
CA ALA A 51 -1.25 3.34 -1.49
C ALA A 51 -2.33 4.10 -2.27
N CYS A 52 -3.58 3.95 -1.86
CA CYS A 52 -4.71 4.71 -2.37
C CYS A 52 -5.29 5.53 -1.22
N ASN A 53 -5.16 6.86 -1.32
CA ASN A 53 -5.63 7.79 -0.29
C ASN A 53 -6.88 8.53 -0.78
N PRO A 54 -8.10 8.23 -0.26
CA PRO A 54 -9.33 8.87 -0.71
C PRO A 54 -9.43 10.35 -0.32
N GLU A 55 -8.64 10.82 0.65
CA GLU A 55 -8.63 12.24 1.03
C GLU A 55 -8.03 13.15 -0.07
N SER A 56 -7.28 12.57 -1.00
CA SER A 56 -6.69 13.27 -2.15
C SER A 56 -7.36 12.95 -3.49
N CYS A 57 -8.63 12.54 -3.47
CA CYS A 57 -9.33 12.03 -4.68
C CYS A 57 -9.48 13.05 -5.82
N VAL A 58 -9.32 14.34 -5.55
CA VAL A 58 -9.43 15.40 -6.59
C VAL A 58 -8.15 15.52 -7.43
N ASP A 59 -7.01 15.13 -6.83
CA ASP A 59 -5.71 15.13 -7.50
C ASP A 59 -5.30 13.69 -7.82
N GLN A 60 -4.03 13.37 -7.62
CA GLN A 60 -3.55 12.00 -7.69
C GLN A 60 -3.79 11.33 -6.34
N ASN A 61 -4.61 10.26 -6.32
CA ASN A 61 -4.96 9.52 -5.09
C ASN A 61 -4.30 8.14 -4.99
N VAL A 62 -3.63 7.68 -6.04
CA VAL A 62 -2.96 6.39 -6.12
C VAL A 62 -1.47 6.59 -6.36
N TYR A 63 -0.67 6.05 -5.46
CA TYR A 63 0.78 6.25 -5.44
C TYR A 63 1.51 4.92 -5.34
N PRO A 64 2.49 4.62 -6.20
CA PRO A 64 3.34 3.46 -6.03
C PRO A 64 4.27 3.64 -4.83
N LEU A 65 4.38 2.60 -4.00
CA LEU A 65 5.23 2.56 -2.82
C LEU A 65 6.42 1.62 -2.98
N ALA A 66 6.19 0.46 -3.60
CA ALA A 66 7.23 -0.55 -3.75
C ALA A 66 7.13 -1.25 -5.11
N ALA A 67 8.27 -1.67 -5.65
CA ALA A 67 8.34 -2.40 -6.92
C ALA A 67 7.73 -3.81 -6.83
N ASN A 68 7.70 -4.38 -5.62
CA ASN A 68 7.16 -5.71 -5.33
C ASN A 68 6.79 -5.81 -3.84
N PHE A 69 6.14 -6.92 -3.47
CA PHE A 69 5.70 -7.15 -2.10
C PHE A 69 6.85 -7.34 -1.10
N GLU A 70 7.96 -7.96 -1.50
CA GLU A 70 9.13 -8.13 -0.63
C GLU A 70 9.69 -6.75 -0.23
N ASP A 71 9.87 -5.86 -1.18
CA ASP A 71 10.34 -4.50 -0.91
C ASP A 71 9.35 -3.70 -0.06
N PHE A 72 8.04 -3.91 -0.23
CA PHE A 72 7.03 -3.31 0.65
C PHE A 72 7.19 -3.78 2.11
N ILE A 73 7.42 -5.07 2.33
CA ILE A 73 7.73 -5.59 3.67
C ILE A 73 9.03 -4.98 4.22
N ARG A 74 10.07 -4.88 3.41
CA ARG A 74 11.35 -4.27 3.80
C ARG A 74 11.23 -2.78 4.14
N LEU A 75 10.30 -2.08 3.50
CA LEU A 75 9.92 -0.70 3.85
C LEU A 75 9.22 -0.65 5.22
N ILE A 76 8.27 -1.55 5.49
CA ILE A 76 7.64 -1.68 6.81
C ILE A 76 8.69 -1.97 7.88
N LEU A 77 9.65 -2.87 7.62
CA LEU A 77 10.76 -3.13 8.55
C LEU A 77 11.60 -1.88 8.84
N ALA A 78 11.77 -1.00 7.85
CA ALA A 78 12.53 0.24 8.01
C ALA A 78 11.76 1.32 8.78
N CYS A 79 10.44 1.38 8.60
CA CYS A 79 9.59 2.43 9.17
C CYS A 79 8.84 2.00 10.44
N GLY A 80 8.83 0.71 10.76
CA GLY A 80 8.12 0.15 11.91
C GLY A 80 6.66 -0.21 11.64
N THR A 81 5.98 0.56 10.80
CA THR A 81 4.59 0.31 10.33
C THR A 81 4.44 0.79 8.88
N ALA A 82 3.27 0.56 8.28
CA ALA A 82 2.97 1.05 6.94
C ALA A 82 2.66 2.55 6.90
N ASN A 83 2.20 3.15 8.01
CA ASN A 83 1.79 4.56 8.08
C ASN A 83 2.83 5.53 7.50
N PRO A 84 4.10 5.53 7.92
CA PRO A 84 5.07 6.48 7.38
C PRO A 84 5.27 6.39 5.87
N LEU A 85 4.96 5.24 5.25
CA LEU A 85 5.21 5.02 3.82
C LEU A 85 4.30 5.90 2.95
N GLU A 86 3.03 6.04 3.32
CA GLU A 86 2.11 6.92 2.60
C GLU A 86 2.51 8.38 2.76
N GLN A 87 3.01 8.76 3.94
CA GLN A 87 3.44 10.13 4.22
C GLN A 87 4.61 10.60 3.34
N ILE A 88 5.44 9.69 2.82
CA ILE A 88 6.52 10.02 1.88
C ILE A 88 6.00 10.79 0.66
N VAL A 89 4.77 10.51 0.22
CA VAL A 89 4.16 11.16 -0.94
C VAL A 89 4.12 12.68 -0.78
N TRP A 90 3.75 13.13 0.42
CA TRP A 90 3.45 14.54 0.73
C TRP A 90 4.64 15.31 1.31
N MET A 91 5.65 14.60 1.80
CA MET A 91 6.75 15.19 2.53
C MET A 91 7.99 15.39 1.66
N ASP A 92 8.76 16.42 1.99
CA ASP A 92 10.18 16.47 1.66
C ASP A 92 10.99 15.59 2.64
N LYS A 93 12.27 15.39 2.33
CA LYS A 93 13.13 14.49 3.12
C LYS A 93 13.25 14.91 4.58
N ASN A 94 13.42 16.20 4.85
CA ASN A 94 13.62 16.70 6.22
C ASN A 94 12.35 16.47 7.06
N LYS A 95 11.18 16.76 6.49
CA LYS A 95 9.90 16.51 7.15
C LYS A 95 9.65 15.03 7.39
N PHE A 96 10.03 14.17 6.44
CA PHE A 96 9.92 12.74 6.62
C PHE A 96 10.84 12.23 7.74
N GLU A 97 12.10 12.70 7.81
CA GLU A 97 13.02 12.34 8.88
C GLU A 97 12.49 12.79 10.26
N GLU A 98 11.92 13.99 10.35
CA GLU A 98 11.26 14.48 11.57
C GLU A 98 10.03 13.63 11.93
N HIS A 99 9.20 13.29 10.94
CA HIS A 99 8.05 12.39 11.13
C HIS A 99 8.50 11.05 11.67
N MET A 100 9.49 10.42 11.05
CA MET A 100 10.05 9.13 11.50
C MET A 100 10.58 9.18 12.93
N ALA A 101 11.27 10.26 13.30
CA ALA A 101 11.77 10.44 14.67
C ALA A 101 10.64 10.58 15.71
N ASN A 102 9.46 11.02 15.31
CA ASN A 102 8.26 11.07 16.14
C ASN A 102 7.53 9.73 16.17
N GLU A 103 7.37 9.05 15.04
CA GLU A 103 6.79 7.71 14.94
C GLU A 103 7.53 6.71 15.81
N GLU A 104 8.87 6.73 15.79
CA GLU A 104 9.69 5.84 16.62
C GLU A 104 9.37 5.97 18.12
N LYS A 105 9.01 7.17 18.58
CA LYS A 105 8.69 7.43 19.99
C LYS A 105 7.32 6.85 20.39
N ILE A 106 6.39 6.75 19.44
CA ILE A 106 5.02 6.31 19.71
C ILE A 106 4.78 4.83 19.39
N LEU A 107 5.71 4.17 18.67
CA LEU A 107 5.62 2.73 18.46
C LEU A 107 5.52 1.98 19.79
N THR A 108 4.50 1.12 19.90
CA THR A 108 4.30 0.26 21.07
C THR A 108 5.31 -0.87 21.12
N ASP A 109 5.51 -1.48 22.28
CA ASP A 109 6.36 -2.65 22.42
C ASP A 109 5.83 -3.86 21.61
N GLU A 110 4.51 -3.96 21.45
CA GLU A 110 3.86 -4.98 20.64
C GLU A 110 4.19 -4.79 19.14
N GLN A 111 4.11 -3.57 18.64
CA GLN A 111 4.49 -3.24 17.26
C GLN A 111 5.98 -3.53 17.01
N ARG A 112 6.87 -3.11 17.92
CA ARG A 112 8.31 -3.42 17.82
C ARG A 112 8.56 -4.93 17.79
N THR A 113 7.84 -5.68 18.62
CA THR A 113 7.92 -7.14 18.68
C THR A 113 7.42 -7.77 17.38
N ALA A 114 6.31 -7.30 16.82
CA ALA A 114 5.74 -7.78 15.55
C ALA A 114 6.72 -7.57 14.39
N VAL A 115 7.33 -6.39 14.29
CA VAL A 115 8.36 -6.07 13.28
C VAL A 115 9.57 -6.99 13.40
N GLN A 116 10.08 -7.22 14.63
CA GLN A 116 11.21 -8.12 14.85
C GLN A 116 10.87 -9.57 14.51
N GLN A 117 9.67 -10.03 14.82
CA GLN A 117 9.19 -11.37 14.45
C GLN A 117 9.10 -11.51 12.93
N LEU A 118 8.55 -10.51 12.25
CA LEU A 118 8.46 -10.48 10.79
C LEU A 118 9.86 -10.55 10.15
N GLN A 119 10.78 -9.73 10.61
CA GLN A 119 12.15 -9.69 10.11
C GLN A 119 12.85 -11.06 10.25
N ARG A 120 12.74 -11.69 11.44
CA ARG A 120 13.36 -13.00 11.70
C ARG A 120 12.71 -14.11 10.86
N ALA A 121 11.39 -14.10 10.75
CA ALA A 121 10.65 -15.14 10.03
C ALA A 121 10.93 -15.13 8.53
N LEU A 122 11.09 -13.94 7.93
CA LEU A 122 11.36 -13.78 6.51
C LEU A 122 12.86 -13.67 6.17
N SER A 123 13.72 -13.46 7.19
CA SER A 123 15.17 -13.22 7.00
C SER A 123 15.45 -12.03 6.07
N LEU A 124 14.59 -11.02 6.10
CA LEU A 124 14.70 -9.81 5.29
C LEU A 124 15.45 -8.70 6.05
N LEU A 125 16.18 -7.90 5.31
CA LEU A 125 16.80 -6.68 5.83
C LEU A 125 15.95 -5.46 5.46
N PRO A 126 15.78 -4.48 6.37
CA PRO A 126 15.09 -3.24 6.06
C PRO A 126 15.79 -2.49 4.91
N ILE A 127 15.05 -1.67 4.18
CA ILE A 127 15.60 -0.74 3.19
C ILE A 127 16.31 0.40 3.94
N GLU A 128 17.57 0.68 3.58
CA GLU A 128 18.37 1.70 4.28
C GLU A 128 17.79 3.12 4.18
N ASN A 129 17.26 3.48 3.00
CA ASN A 129 16.73 4.81 2.71
C ASN A 129 15.31 4.70 2.14
N PRO A 130 14.28 4.51 2.99
CA PRO A 130 12.90 4.32 2.53
C PRO A 130 12.37 5.51 1.75
N PHE A 131 12.69 6.74 2.14
CA PHE A 131 12.29 7.95 1.43
C PHE A 131 12.79 7.96 -0.02
N GLU A 132 14.10 7.79 -0.21
CA GLU A 132 14.71 7.83 -1.55
C GLU A 132 14.22 6.66 -2.41
N TYR A 133 14.01 5.49 -1.81
CA TYR A 133 13.47 4.34 -2.51
C TYR A 133 12.08 4.64 -3.07
N VAL A 134 11.13 5.07 -2.23
CA VAL A 134 9.75 5.37 -2.65
C VAL A 134 9.73 6.50 -3.69
N LYS A 135 10.50 7.59 -3.46
CA LYS A 135 10.58 8.69 -4.44
C LYS A 135 11.13 8.24 -5.79
N SER A 136 12.07 7.28 -5.81
CA SER A 136 12.60 6.74 -7.07
C SER A 136 11.54 5.96 -7.86
N ILE A 137 10.67 5.22 -7.17
CA ILE A 137 9.55 4.49 -7.78
C ILE A 137 8.50 5.47 -8.34
N GLN A 138 8.23 6.57 -7.61
CA GLN A 138 7.23 7.56 -8.00
C GLN A 138 7.65 8.42 -9.19
N LYS A 139 8.95 8.66 -9.35
CA LYS A 139 9.50 9.64 -10.31
C LYS A 139 9.06 9.40 -11.75
N ASP A 140 9.05 8.16 -12.18
CA ASP A 140 8.75 7.77 -13.57
C ASP A 140 7.45 6.95 -13.66
N PHE A 141 6.60 7.04 -12.64
CA PHE A 141 5.35 6.29 -12.59
C PHE A 141 4.33 6.84 -13.59
N ASP A 142 3.86 5.96 -14.47
CA ASP A 142 2.75 6.22 -15.39
C ASP A 142 1.45 5.61 -14.85
N GLY A 143 0.55 6.46 -14.35
CA GLY A 143 -0.76 6.06 -13.82
C GLY A 143 -1.84 5.79 -14.87
N SER A 144 -1.54 5.87 -16.17
CA SER A 144 -2.53 5.79 -17.26
C SER A 144 -3.32 4.47 -17.32
N LYS A 145 -2.79 3.40 -16.69
CA LYS A 145 -3.46 2.09 -16.63
C LYS A 145 -4.38 1.94 -15.43
N ILE A 146 -4.40 2.89 -14.48
CA ILE A 146 -5.30 2.85 -13.33
C ILE A 146 -6.73 2.99 -13.85
N GLN A 147 -7.60 2.12 -13.36
CA GLN A 147 -9.01 2.11 -13.75
C GLN A 147 -9.88 2.47 -12.56
N TYR A 148 -10.81 3.40 -12.79
CA TYR A 148 -11.77 3.83 -11.79
C TYR A 148 -13.19 3.48 -12.21
N SER A 149 -14.12 3.55 -11.25
CA SER A 149 -15.55 3.38 -11.50
C SER A 149 -16.14 4.58 -12.29
N ASP A 150 -17.29 4.39 -12.89
CA ASP A 150 -18.01 5.52 -13.54
C ASP A 150 -18.37 6.61 -12.53
N GLU A 151 -18.69 6.22 -11.28
CA GLU A 151 -18.94 7.16 -10.18
C GLU A 151 -17.75 8.08 -9.91
N TYR A 152 -16.52 7.56 -9.97
CA TYR A 152 -15.32 8.38 -9.83
C TYR A 152 -15.28 9.51 -10.87
N TYR A 153 -15.54 9.18 -12.12
CA TYR A 153 -15.52 10.17 -13.20
C TYR A 153 -16.69 11.17 -13.09
N GLU A 154 -17.86 10.71 -12.65
CA GLU A 154 -19.02 11.58 -12.41
C GLU A 154 -18.76 12.57 -11.26
N VAL A 155 -18.20 12.10 -10.15
CA VAL A 155 -17.93 12.93 -8.95
C VAL A 155 -16.79 13.91 -9.18
N THR A 156 -15.70 13.45 -9.82
CA THR A 156 -14.51 14.29 -10.04
C THR A 156 -14.63 15.22 -11.23
N GLY A 157 -15.54 14.94 -12.17
CA GLY A 157 -15.66 15.67 -13.43
C GLY A 157 -14.51 15.42 -14.42
N ILE A 158 -13.66 14.43 -14.14
CA ILE A 158 -12.59 14.01 -15.05
C ILE A 158 -13.20 13.21 -16.21
N GLU A 159 -12.72 13.42 -17.42
CA GLU A 159 -13.21 12.68 -18.59
C GLU A 159 -12.86 11.19 -18.49
N ASN A 160 -13.87 10.30 -18.61
CA ASN A 160 -13.65 8.87 -18.61
C ASN A 160 -13.00 8.43 -19.94
N PRO A 161 -11.75 7.92 -19.93
CA PRO A 161 -11.04 7.54 -21.15
C PRO A 161 -11.71 6.38 -21.92
N LYS A 162 -12.60 5.63 -21.28
CA LYS A 162 -13.36 4.53 -21.90
C LYS A 162 -14.70 4.97 -22.50
N GLY A 163 -15.09 6.24 -22.32
CA GLY A 163 -16.43 6.73 -22.60
C GLY A 163 -17.46 6.25 -21.54
N THR A 164 -18.55 6.98 -21.39
CA THR A 164 -19.61 6.61 -20.43
C THR A 164 -20.36 5.36 -20.90
N ASN A 165 -20.06 4.21 -20.33
CA ASN A 165 -20.86 3.00 -20.48
C ASN A 165 -21.84 2.91 -19.30
N THR A 166 -23.08 3.25 -19.51
CA THR A 166 -24.15 3.35 -18.50
C THR A 166 -24.63 2.00 -17.93
N GLN A 167 -23.89 0.90 -18.04
CA GLN A 167 -24.39 -0.43 -17.68
C GLN A 167 -23.63 -1.24 -16.65
N ASP A 168 -22.48 -0.82 -16.16
CA ASP A 168 -21.74 -1.63 -15.20
C ASP A 168 -21.65 -0.98 -13.81
N LYS A 169 -22.65 -1.29 -12.97
CA LYS A 169 -22.48 -1.23 -11.52
C LYS A 169 -21.60 -2.43 -11.13
N HIS A 170 -20.30 -2.30 -11.30
CA HIS A 170 -19.39 -3.31 -10.78
C HIS A 170 -19.30 -3.16 -9.26
N LEU A 171 -19.93 -4.10 -8.56
CA LEU A 171 -19.54 -4.43 -7.21
C LEU A 171 -18.07 -4.86 -7.27
N VAL A 172 -17.20 -4.13 -6.58
CA VAL A 172 -15.80 -4.50 -6.45
C VAL A 172 -15.75 -5.72 -5.52
N GLU A 173 -15.63 -6.91 -6.10
CA GLU A 173 -15.39 -8.13 -5.32
C GLU A 173 -13.91 -8.18 -4.93
N PHE A 174 -13.64 -7.98 -3.65
CA PHE A 174 -12.29 -8.13 -3.10
C PHE A 174 -12.09 -9.56 -2.61
N GLU A 175 -11.27 -10.32 -3.31
CA GLU A 175 -10.77 -11.58 -2.77
C GLU A 175 -9.53 -11.33 -1.90
N PRO A 176 -9.47 -11.87 -0.67
CA PRO A 176 -8.30 -11.72 0.18
C PRO A 176 -7.08 -12.36 -0.46
N VAL A 177 -5.99 -11.61 -0.58
CA VAL A 177 -4.73 -12.11 -1.09
C VAL A 177 -4.05 -12.95 -0.01
N VAL A 178 -3.88 -14.24 -0.27
CA VAL A 178 -3.12 -15.16 0.61
C VAL A 178 -1.70 -15.24 0.07
N PHE A 179 -0.72 -14.85 0.89
CA PHE A 179 0.69 -14.94 0.54
C PHE A 179 1.29 -16.25 1.04
N GLU A 180 1.81 -17.05 0.13
CA GLU A 180 2.63 -18.20 0.46
C GLU A 180 4.11 -17.86 0.22
N PHE A 181 4.89 -17.78 1.29
CA PHE A 181 6.33 -17.62 1.18
C PHE A 181 6.98 -18.99 0.97
N ASN A 182 7.39 -19.27 -0.26
CA ASN A 182 8.17 -20.47 -0.57
C ASN A 182 9.63 -20.26 -0.14
N ARG A 183 10.05 -20.85 1.00
CA ARG A 183 11.47 -20.96 1.31
C ARG A 183 12.12 -21.81 0.22
N LYS A 184 13.06 -21.25 -0.53
CA LYS A 184 14.03 -22.07 -1.26
C LYS A 184 14.77 -22.90 -0.20
N GLN A 185 14.57 -24.22 -0.23
CA GLN A 185 15.45 -25.14 0.48
C GLN A 185 16.79 -25.06 -0.25
N ASP A 186 17.76 -24.40 0.35
CA ASP A 186 19.16 -24.59 -0.04
C ASP A 186 19.47 -26.05 0.26
N SER A 187 19.55 -26.84 -0.79
CA SER A 187 20.05 -28.20 -0.74
C SER A 187 21.58 -28.12 -0.63
N ASP A 188 22.09 -28.61 0.49
CA ASP A 188 23.50 -28.89 0.74
C ASP A 188 24.16 -29.73 -0.38
#